data_2b26356b62069ccdcd7df7caefd7f987
#
_entry.id   2b26356b62069ccdcd7df7caefd7f987
#
_cell.length_a   1.000
_cell.length_b   1.000
_cell.length_c   1.000
_cell.angle_alpha   90.00
_cell.angle_beta   90.00
_cell.angle_gamma   90.00
#
_symmetry.space_group_name_H-M   'P 1'
#
loop_
_entity.id
_entity.type
_entity.pdbx_description
1 polymer ?
#
loop_
_entity_poly.entity_id
_entity_poly.type
_entity_poly.pdbx_seq_one_letter_code
_entity_poly.pdbx_strand_id
1 'polypeptide(L)'
;VERDPTIFNWIVTAFLTPVAETLVFAGLWGLCGLVFRQSLIRHKLSFVSTMVVVGFLLHGGTPGAVGRALAFGMLAGLFAYVAQRSGWRAGFVEAAAAHIIWNVSGLALLATL
;
A
#
# COMPACT_ATOMS: atom_id res chain seq x y z
N VAL A 1 14.52 -12.44 11.05
CA VAL A 1 14.35 -11.87 12.36
C VAL A 1 13.08 -12.41 12.98
N GLU A 2 13.21 -12.96 14.13
CA GLU A 2 12.10 -13.44 14.90
C GLU A 2 11.22 -12.31 15.34
N ARG A 3 9.95 -12.43 15.11
CA ARG A 3 9.01 -11.44 15.58
C ARG A 3 8.51 -11.80 16.95
N ASP A 4 8.92 -11.02 17.92
CA ASP A 4 8.33 -11.10 19.23
C ASP A 4 6.89 -10.56 19.15
N PRO A 5 5.85 -11.35 19.50
CA PRO A 5 4.47 -10.91 19.39
C PRO A 5 4.09 -9.97 20.53
N THR A 6 4.85 -8.88 20.69
CA THR A 6 4.52 -7.87 21.68
C THR A 6 3.43 -6.95 21.13
N ILE A 7 2.71 -6.31 22.04
CA ILE A 7 1.70 -5.31 21.66
C ILE A 7 2.33 -4.22 20.80
N PHE A 8 3.56 -3.80 21.15
CA PHE A 8 4.27 -2.79 20.40
C PHE A 8 4.47 -3.22 18.93
N ASN A 9 4.95 -4.45 18.71
CA ASN A 9 5.16 -4.97 17.36
C ASN A 9 3.85 -5.06 16.58
N TRP A 10 2.76 -5.43 17.23
CA TRP A 10 1.44 -5.49 16.59
C TRP A 10 0.99 -4.10 16.17
N ILE A 11 1.15 -3.10 17.04
CA ILE A 11 0.76 -1.72 16.73
C ILE A 11 1.56 -1.21 15.52
N VAL A 12 2.90 -1.40 15.55
CA VAL A 12 3.75 -0.95 14.45
C VAL A 12 3.36 -1.63 13.15
N THR A 13 3.25 -2.97 13.16
CA THR A 13 2.95 -3.73 11.94
C THR A 13 1.54 -3.47 11.43
N ALA A 14 0.57 -3.41 12.33
CA ALA A 14 -0.83 -3.31 11.93
C ALA A 14 -1.27 -1.90 11.57
N PHE A 15 -0.65 -0.88 12.14
CA PHE A 15 -1.14 0.50 12.00
C PHE A 15 -0.08 1.47 11.46
N LEU A 16 1.09 1.54 12.08
CA LEU A 16 2.07 2.55 11.70
C LEU A 16 2.69 2.30 10.34
N THR A 17 3.08 1.07 10.06
CA THR A 17 3.69 0.72 8.77
C THR A 17 2.71 0.93 7.60
N PRO A 18 1.45 0.46 7.67
CA PRO A 18 0.49 0.75 6.61
C PRO A 18 0.25 2.24 6.37
N VAL A 19 0.18 3.03 7.43
CA VAL A 19 -0.01 4.48 7.28
C VAL A 19 1.20 5.10 6.60
N ALA A 20 2.41 4.75 7.03
CA ALA A 20 3.63 5.27 6.43
C ALA A 20 3.74 4.88 4.94
N GLU A 21 3.43 3.64 4.61
CA GLU A 21 3.46 3.16 3.23
C GLU A 21 2.40 3.85 2.38
N THR A 22 1.22 4.11 2.95
CA THR A 22 0.16 4.82 2.23
C THR A 22 0.50 6.29 2.01
N LEU A 23 1.31 6.90 2.87
CA LEU A 23 1.84 8.25 2.61
C LEU A 23 2.74 8.25 1.37
N VAL A 24 3.51 7.19 1.15
CA VAL A 24 4.30 7.02 -0.08
C VAL A 24 3.38 6.95 -1.29
N PHE A 25 2.26 6.24 -1.18
CA PHE A 25 1.24 6.18 -2.23
C PHE A 25 0.77 7.59 -2.60
N ALA A 26 0.42 8.39 -1.58
CA ALA A 26 -0.06 9.75 -1.82
C ALA A 26 0.98 10.62 -2.51
N GLY A 27 2.24 10.52 -2.08
CA GLY A 27 3.33 11.26 -2.70
C GLY A 27 3.57 10.87 -4.16
N LEU A 28 3.56 9.57 -4.43
CA LEU A 28 3.74 9.07 -5.80
C LEU A 28 2.55 9.39 -6.69
N TRP A 29 1.33 9.35 -6.15
CA TRP A 29 0.15 9.76 -6.90
C TRP A 29 0.27 11.21 -7.35
N GLY A 30 0.69 12.10 -6.45
CA GLY A 30 0.89 13.50 -6.78
C GLY A 30 1.99 13.68 -7.82
N LEU A 31 3.12 12.98 -7.67
CA LEU A 31 4.24 13.08 -8.60
C LEU A 31 3.85 12.58 -9.99
N CYS A 32 3.21 11.42 -10.08
CA CYS A 32 2.74 10.89 -11.36
C CYS A 32 1.72 11.81 -12.02
N GLY A 33 0.89 12.48 -11.21
CA GLY A 33 -0.06 13.47 -11.70
C GLY A 33 0.61 14.68 -12.31
N LEU A 34 1.73 15.12 -11.74
CA LEU A 34 2.51 16.23 -12.30
C LEU A 34 3.16 15.85 -13.63
N VAL A 35 3.68 14.63 -13.72
CA VAL A 35 4.35 14.16 -14.93
C VAL A 35 3.37 13.88 -16.05
N PHE A 36 2.23 13.28 -15.74
CA PHE A 36 1.24 12.85 -16.73
C PHE A 36 -0.08 13.60 -16.60
N ARG A 37 -0.03 14.89 -16.30
CA ARG A 37 -1.25 15.67 -16.03
C ARG A 37 -2.21 15.76 -17.21
N GLN A 38 -1.75 15.47 -18.43
CA GLN A 38 -2.58 15.53 -19.63
C GLN A 38 -3.29 14.20 -19.92
N SER A 39 -2.97 13.15 -19.21
CA SER A 39 -3.53 11.82 -19.45
C SER A 39 -3.79 11.10 -18.14
N LEU A 40 -5.07 10.99 -17.79
CA LEU A 40 -5.47 10.29 -16.58
C LEU A 40 -5.08 8.82 -16.63
N ILE A 41 -5.17 8.18 -17.82
CA ILE A 41 -4.81 6.77 -17.93
C ILE A 41 -3.32 6.55 -17.70
N ARG A 42 -2.46 7.42 -18.24
CA ARG A 42 -1.01 7.33 -17.97
C ARG A 42 -0.69 7.60 -16.53
N HIS A 43 -1.38 8.56 -15.92
CA HIS A 43 -1.24 8.85 -14.50
C HIS A 43 -1.53 7.59 -13.67
N LYS A 44 -2.67 6.96 -13.90
CA LYS A 44 -3.07 5.76 -13.15
C LYS A 44 -2.13 4.58 -13.41
N LEU A 45 -1.81 4.32 -14.66
CA LEU A 45 -0.95 3.18 -15.02
C LEU A 45 0.45 3.35 -14.47
N SER A 46 1.03 4.54 -14.58
CA SER A 46 2.37 4.79 -14.03
C SER A 46 2.39 4.66 -12.52
N PHE A 47 1.35 5.15 -11.85
CA PHE A 47 1.23 5.07 -10.41
C PHE A 47 1.14 3.60 -9.95
N VAL A 48 0.19 2.83 -10.50
CA VAL A 48 0.00 1.44 -10.10
C VAL A 48 1.23 0.60 -10.42
N SER A 49 1.82 0.78 -11.62
CA SER A 49 3.02 0.05 -12.00
C SER A 49 4.20 0.35 -11.06
N THR A 50 4.39 1.63 -10.71
CA THR A 50 5.44 2.03 -9.78
C THR A 50 5.23 1.39 -8.41
N MET A 51 4.00 1.34 -7.93
CA MET A 51 3.72 0.74 -6.63
C MET A 51 3.92 -0.78 -6.62
N VAL A 52 3.64 -1.46 -7.73
CA VAL A 52 3.96 -2.89 -7.87
C VAL A 52 5.48 -3.09 -7.76
N VAL A 53 6.25 -2.29 -8.48
CA VAL A 53 7.73 -2.38 -8.42
C VAL A 53 8.24 -2.06 -7.02
N VAL A 54 7.75 -1.01 -6.40
CA VAL A 54 8.13 -0.63 -5.04
C VAL A 54 7.81 -1.75 -4.06
N GLY A 55 6.62 -2.33 -4.16
CA GLY A 55 6.22 -3.45 -3.31
C GLY A 55 7.14 -4.65 -3.48
N PHE A 56 7.51 -4.97 -4.72
CA PHE A 56 8.44 -6.05 -5.00
C PHE A 56 9.82 -5.77 -4.39
N LEU A 57 10.35 -4.55 -4.60
CA LEU A 57 11.68 -4.19 -4.12
C LEU A 57 11.76 -4.15 -2.59
N LEU A 58 10.71 -3.66 -1.92
CA LEU A 58 10.68 -3.61 -0.47
C LEU A 58 10.67 -5.01 0.16
N HIS A 59 10.20 -6.01 -0.58
CA HIS A 59 10.11 -7.37 -0.10
C HIS A 59 10.97 -8.34 -0.92
N GLY A 60 11.91 -7.80 -1.69
CA GLY A 60 12.80 -8.59 -2.52
C GLY A 60 13.61 -9.57 -1.71
N GLY A 61 13.81 -10.77 -2.26
CA GLY A 61 14.55 -11.82 -1.58
C GLY A 61 13.77 -12.60 -0.54
N THR A 62 12.51 -12.24 -0.28
CA THR A 62 11.67 -12.97 0.66
C THR A 62 10.66 -13.84 -0.10
N PRO A 63 10.26 -14.99 0.47
CA PRO A 63 9.13 -15.73 -0.09
C PRO A 63 7.89 -14.84 -0.07
N GLY A 64 7.14 -14.84 -1.14
CA GLY A 64 5.93 -14.05 -1.23
C GLY A 64 6.13 -12.61 -1.68
N ALA A 65 7.33 -12.24 -2.11
CA ALA A 65 7.56 -10.88 -2.65
C ALA A 65 6.62 -10.56 -3.81
N VAL A 66 6.33 -11.52 -4.67
CA VAL A 66 5.40 -11.34 -5.78
C VAL A 66 3.99 -11.08 -5.26
N GLY A 67 3.54 -11.85 -4.27
CA GLY A 67 2.23 -11.65 -3.66
C GLY A 67 2.09 -10.26 -3.03
N ARG A 68 3.14 -9.80 -2.36
CA ARG A 68 3.15 -8.48 -1.75
C ARG A 68 3.18 -7.35 -2.79
N ALA A 69 3.89 -7.57 -3.90
CA ALA A 69 3.88 -6.65 -5.02
C ALA A 69 2.47 -6.51 -5.60
N LEU A 70 1.77 -7.63 -5.78
CA LEU A 70 0.40 -7.63 -6.26
C LEU A 70 -0.54 -6.95 -5.27
N ALA A 71 -0.35 -7.18 -3.98
CA ALA A 71 -1.14 -6.50 -2.94
C ALA A 71 -0.93 -4.99 -3.00
N PHE A 72 0.30 -4.53 -3.18
CA PHE A 72 0.58 -3.10 -3.36
C PHE A 72 -0.09 -2.56 -4.61
N GLY A 73 -0.09 -3.33 -5.70
CA GLY A 73 -0.79 -2.96 -6.93
C GLY A 73 -2.30 -2.80 -6.70
N MET A 74 -2.90 -3.70 -5.95
CA MET A 74 -4.32 -3.64 -5.61
C MET A 74 -4.63 -2.43 -4.73
N LEU A 75 -3.81 -2.16 -3.73
CA LEU A 75 -3.98 -0.99 -2.87
C LEU A 75 -3.79 0.31 -3.67
N ALA A 76 -2.83 0.34 -4.58
CA ALA A 76 -2.62 1.48 -5.46
C ALA A 76 -3.82 1.69 -6.38
N GLY A 77 -4.39 0.61 -6.90
CA GLY A 77 -5.62 0.67 -7.70
C GLY A 77 -6.78 1.25 -6.92
N LEU A 78 -6.96 0.81 -5.68
CA LEU A 78 -7.99 1.35 -4.79
C LEU A 78 -7.74 2.84 -4.52
N PHE A 79 -6.50 3.21 -4.19
CA PHE A 79 -6.13 4.59 -3.96
C PHE A 79 -6.46 5.45 -5.19
N ALA A 80 -6.03 5.03 -6.36
CA ALA A 80 -6.25 5.76 -7.60
C ALA A 80 -7.75 5.92 -7.92
N TYR A 81 -8.51 4.85 -7.73
CA TYR A 81 -9.95 4.87 -7.98
C TYR A 81 -10.64 5.90 -7.09
N VAL A 82 -10.35 5.87 -5.80
CA VAL A 82 -10.98 6.81 -4.84
C VAL A 82 -10.44 8.21 -5.01
N ALA A 83 -9.12 8.38 -5.20
CA ALA A 83 -8.51 9.69 -5.37
C ALA A 83 -9.04 10.42 -6.60
N GLN A 84 -9.27 9.68 -7.69
CA GLN A 84 -9.83 10.26 -8.90
C GLN A 84 -11.24 10.80 -8.70
N ARG A 85 -12.03 10.16 -7.85
CA ARG A 85 -13.43 10.53 -7.60
C ARG A 85 -13.61 11.53 -6.49
N SER A 86 -12.83 11.39 -5.41
CA SER A 86 -13.06 12.09 -4.16
C SER A 86 -11.83 12.81 -3.61
N GLY A 87 -10.72 12.81 -4.36
CA GLY A 87 -9.50 13.47 -3.96
C GLY A 87 -8.52 12.52 -3.26
N TRP A 88 -7.26 12.95 -3.20
CA TRP A 88 -6.18 12.12 -2.67
C TRP A 88 -6.34 11.78 -1.18
N ARG A 89 -6.97 12.68 -0.41
CA ARG A 89 -7.19 12.43 1.02
C ARG A 89 -8.14 11.27 1.24
N ALA A 90 -9.23 11.21 0.46
CA ALA A 90 -10.15 10.08 0.51
C ALA A 90 -9.46 8.80 0.06
N GLY A 91 -8.65 8.87 -0.99
CA GLY A 91 -7.84 7.73 -1.45
C GLY A 91 -6.90 7.24 -0.36
N PHE A 92 -6.25 8.16 0.35
CA PHE A 92 -5.35 7.83 1.45
C PHE A 92 -6.10 7.09 2.57
N VAL A 93 -7.24 7.62 3.00
CA VAL A 93 -8.02 7.01 4.08
C VAL A 93 -8.48 5.60 3.71
N GLU A 94 -9.03 5.43 2.51
CA GLU A 94 -9.51 4.13 2.06
C GLU A 94 -8.39 3.11 1.92
N ALA A 95 -7.28 3.50 1.30
CA ALA A 95 -6.15 2.60 1.11
C ALA A 95 -5.48 2.25 2.45
N ALA A 96 -5.32 3.23 3.35
CA ALA A 96 -4.77 2.97 4.67
C ALA A 96 -5.66 2.03 5.47
N ALA A 97 -6.98 2.25 5.44
CA ALA A 97 -7.93 1.37 6.13
C ALA A 97 -7.87 -0.06 5.59
N ALA A 98 -7.85 -0.22 4.27
CA ALA A 98 -7.74 -1.54 3.64
C ALA A 98 -6.43 -2.22 4.01
N HIS A 99 -5.34 -1.48 4.03
CA HIS A 99 -4.01 -2.00 4.37
C HIS A 99 -3.96 -2.44 5.84
N ILE A 100 -4.54 -1.65 6.74
CA ILE A 100 -4.63 -1.99 8.16
C ILE A 100 -5.44 -3.27 8.34
N ILE A 101 -6.60 -3.36 7.70
CA ILE A 101 -7.46 -4.55 7.77
C ILE A 101 -6.69 -5.78 7.28
N TRP A 102 -5.96 -5.65 6.18
CA TRP A 102 -5.16 -6.73 5.64
C TRP A 102 -4.11 -7.20 6.65
N ASN A 103 -3.38 -6.26 7.25
CA ASN A 103 -2.32 -6.59 8.21
C ASN A 103 -2.86 -7.18 9.51
N VAL A 104 -3.96 -6.63 10.03
CA VAL A 104 -4.61 -7.17 11.23
C VAL A 104 -5.11 -8.58 10.98
N SER A 105 -5.72 -8.81 9.83
CA SER A 105 -6.21 -10.15 9.45
C SER A 105 -5.07 -11.15 9.35
N GLY A 106 -3.95 -10.74 8.74
CA GLY A 106 -2.76 -11.58 8.62
C GLY A 106 -2.16 -11.93 9.96
N LEU A 107 -2.05 -10.95 10.87
CA LEU A 107 -1.53 -11.18 12.21
C LEU A 107 -2.46 -12.09 13.03
N ALA A 108 -3.77 -11.87 12.93
CA ALA A 108 -4.74 -12.71 13.61
C ALA A 108 -4.67 -14.15 13.12
N LEU A 109 -4.51 -14.36 11.81
CA LEU A 109 -4.35 -15.68 11.24
C LEU A 109 -3.09 -16.36 11.76
N LEU A 110 -1.96 -15.64 11.79
CA LEU A 110 -0.72 -16.18 12.30
C LEU A 110 -0.82 -16.56 13.79
N ALA A 111 -1.57 -15.79 14.56
CA ALA A 111 -1.76 -16.08 15.98
C ALA A 111 -2.57 -17.36 16.23
N THR A 112 -3.36 -17.81 15.24
CA THR A 112 -4.17 -19.02 15.37
C THR A 112 -3.47 -20.27 14.82
N LEU A 113 -2.35 -20.10 14.14
CA LEU A 113 -1.56 -21.22 13.62
C LEU A 113 -0.55 -21.66 14.65
#